data_023e1ab44057ff82813f48abf99e4d82
#
_entry.id   023e1ab44057ff82813f48abf99e4d82
#
_cell.length_a   1.000
_cell.length_b   1.000
_cell.length_c   1.000
_cell.angle_alpha   90.00
_cell.angle_beta   90.00
_cell.angle_gamma   90.00
#
_symmetry.space_group_name_H-M   'P 1'
#
loop_
_entity.id
_entity.type
_entity.pdbx_description
1 polymer ?
#
loop_
_entity_poly.entity_id
_entity_poly.type
_entity_poly.pdbx_seq_one_letter_code
_entity_poly.pdbx_strand_id
1 'polypeptide(L)'
;MAKIAFTAGRVAGFECPADKVQAFLWDATVAGLGLRATPAGQPSYVFQSEYKGKTIRLTIGSPKAWSIPQAQEKARELQRQIDEGRDPREVKAEKTAADVAKRETARQDAATVAEVWTVYLAERKPHWGVRHYKDHVDKAGAGGVKFKRGTGTTEAGPLFPLMALALRDLDATTIEAWSANEAKTRPTSARLAWRLLKGFLGWCNEQPAYAGLLSGNPAKTKKSREALGKAGVKQDALLREQLPVWFTTVQKIQNPAIAAYLQVLLLTGARPGEVMTLRWNDLNAQWKGITIRDKVEGERIIPLTPYVHHLMATLPKRNKWIFSSPTAKIGHLSEPTYPHTIACKAAGLDGLTLHGLRRSFKSLTEWLEIPAGVVAQLMGHKPSATAEKHYTVRPLDLLRVHHEKIEAWILEQAGIKFDATAEPGKLRVVATA
;
A
#
# COMPACT_ATOMS: atom_id res chain seq x y z
N MET A 1 -38.78 -58.40 -15.27
CA MET A 1 -37.81 -58.69 -14.20
C MET A 1 -38.55 -59.22 -12.99
N ALA A 2 -38.05 -60.28 -12.33
CA ALA A 2 -38.66 -60.82 -11.16
C ALA A 2 -38.65 -59.87 -9.99
N LYS A 3 -39.81 -59.55 -9.41
CA LYS A 3 -39.95 -58.72 -8.19
C LYS A 3 -40.07 -59.65 -6.99
N ILE A 4 -39.32 -59.38 -5.93
CA ILE A 4 -39.31 -60.24 -4.73
C ILE A 4 -39.34 -59.34 -3.48
N ALA A 5 -40.11 -59.69 -2.47
CA ALA A 5 -40.15 -58.94 -1.22
C ALA A 5 -38.75 -58.95 -0.54
N PHE A 6 -38.26 -57.79 -0.17
CA PHE A 6 -36.98 -57.71 0.52
C PHE A 6 -37.09 -58.24 1.95
N THR A 7 -36.20 -59.15 2.29
CA THR A 7 -35.97 -59.63 3.65
C THR A 7 -34.49 -59.49 3.99
N ALA A 8 -34.15 -59.43 5.27
CA ALA A 8 -32.75 -59.23 5.69
C ALA A 8 -31.78 -60.26 5.08
N GLY A 9 -32.19 -61.53 5.06
CA GLY A 9 -31.38 -62.60 4.47
C GLY A 9 -31.23 -62.52 2.96
N ARG A 10 -32.26 -62.08 2.22
CA ARG A 10 -32.17 -61.86 0.77
C ARG A 10 -31.30 -60.66 0.38
N VAL A 11 -31.35 -59.61 1.17
CA VAL A 11 -30.54 -58.42 0.96
C VAL A 11 -29.06 -58.69 1.28
N ALA A 12 -28.82 -59.44 2.40
CA ALA A 12 -27.45 -59.77 2.80
C ALA A 12 -26.76 -60.77 1.87
N GLY A 13 -27.52 -61.73 1.32
CA GLY A 13 -27.01 -62.74 0.41
C GLY A 13 -27.08 -62.40 -1.08
N PHE A 14 -27.42 -61.13 -1.43
CA PHE A 14 -27.47 -60.71 -2.83
C PHE A 14 -26.11 -60.35 -3.37
N GLU A 15 -25.63 -61.15 -4.33
CA GLU A 15 -24.33 -60.94 -4.97
C GLU A 15 -24.49 -60.80 -6.48
N CYS A 16 -23.52 -60.19 -7.12
CA CYS A 16 -23.46 -60.10 -8.56
C CYS A 16 -22.80 -61.37 -9.12
N PRO A 17 -23.47 -62.10 -10.05
CA PRO A 17 -22.82 -63.22 -10.76
C PRO A 17 -21.54 -62.76 -11.46
N ALA A 18 -20.55 -63.67 -11.50
CA ALA A 18 -19.21 -63.35 -12.04
C ALA A 18 -19.22 -63.03 -13.54
N ASP A 19 -20.21 -63.50 -14.27
CA ASP A 19 -20.44 -63.26 -15.69
C ASP A 19 -21.09 -61.90 -16.02
N LYS A 20 -21.50 -61.14 -14.98
CA LYS A 20 -22.24 -59.89 -15.13
C LYS A 20 -21.48 -58.66 -14.56
N VAL A 21 -21.58 -57.56 -15.24
CA VAL A 21 -21.04 -56.28 -14.76
C VAL A 21 -21.83 -55.73 -13.57
N GLN A 22 -23.13 -56.02 -13.52
CA GLN A 22 -24.02 -55.65 -12.42
C GLN A 22 -25.27 -56.53 -12.41
N ALA A 23 -25.83 -56.72 -11.22
CA ALA A 23 -27.08 -57.44 -11.02
C ALA A 23 -28.07 -56.57 -10.24
N PHE A 24 -29.38 -56.76 -10.50
CA PHE A 24 -30.44 -56.03 -9.82
C PHE A 24 -31.46 -57.02 -9.25
N LEU A 25 -31.89 -56.75 -8.04
CA LEU A 25 -33.03 -57.41 -7.40
C LEU A 25 -34.08 -56.33 -7.10
N TRP A 26 -35.31 -56.50 -7.57
CA TRP A 26 -36.34 -55.46 -7.44
C TRP A 26 -37.30 -55.81 -6.33
N ASP A 27 -37.68 -54.82 -5.49
CA ASP A 27 -38.63 -55.02 -4.41
C ASP A 27 -40.07 -55.21 -4.96
N ALA A 28 -40.80 -56.21 -4.41
CA ALA A 28 -42.18 -56.42 -4.75
C ALA A 28 -43.13 -55.46 -4.02
N THR A 29 -42.71 -54.90 -2.90
CA THR A 29 -43.51 -54.06 -1.99
C THR A 29 -43.51 -52.57 -2.45
N VAL A 30 -42.39 -52.06 -2.91
CA VAL A 30 -42.28 -50.67 -3.36
C VAL A 30 -41.77 -50.61 -4.78
N ALA A 31 -42.62 -50.09 -5.66
CA ALA A 31 -42.27 -49.92 -7.07
C ALA A 31 -41.02 -49.03 -7.21
N GLY A 32 -40.11 -49.41 -8.11
CA GLY A 32 -38.87 -48.65 -8.38
C GLY A 32 -37.73 -48.87 -7.38
N LEU A 33 -37.98 -49.47 -6.21
CA LEU A 33 -36.90 -49.82 -5.30
C LEU A 33 -36.18 -51.09 -5.79
N GLY A 34 -34.88 -51.03 -5.88
CA GLY A 34 -34.02 -52.18 -6.22
C GLY A 34 -32.78 -52.25 -5.35
N LEU A 35 -32.16 -53.41 -5.36
CA LEU A 35 -30.82 -53.63 -4.82
C LEU A 35 -29.88 -53.88 -6.00
N ARG A 36 -28.80 -53.12 -6.11
CA ARG A 36 -27.78 -53.28 -7.14
C ARG A 36 -26.52 -53.85 -6.53
N ALA A 37 -25.99 -54.91 -7.11
CA ALA A 37 -24.67 -55.44 -6.79
C ALA A 37 -23.76 -55.40 -8.03
N THR A 38 -22.46 -55.26 -7.80
CA THR A 38 -21.37 -55.34 -8.80
C THR A 38 -20.34 -56.36 -8.31
N PRO A 39 -19.55 -57.00 -9.18
CA PRO A 39 -18.61 -58.07 -8.77
C PRO A 39 -17.61 -57.61 -7.69
N ALA A 40 -17.18 -56.36 -7.71
CA ALA A 40 -16.19 -55.80 -6.78
C ALA A 40 -16.82 -54.98 -5.63
N GLY A 41 -18.14 -54.82 -5.56
CA GLY A 41 -18.78 -53.86 -4.68
C GLY A 41 -19.85 -54.41 -3.77
N GLN A 42 -20.02 -53.84 -2.59
CA GLN A 42 -21.13 -54.14 -1.68
C GLN A 42 -22.48 -53.73 -2.33
N PRO A 43 -23.56 -54.49 -2.09
CA PRO A 43 -24.88 -54.13 -2.59
C PRO A 43 -25.34 -52.75 -2.13
N SER A 44 -26.07 -52.04 -2.99
CA SER A 44 -26.62 -50.72 -2.69
C SER A 44 -28.09 -50.66 -3.09
N TYR A 45 -28.93 -50.11 -2.23
CA TYR A 45 -30.29 -49.75 -2.59
C TYR A 45 -30.28 -48.67 -3.66
N VAL A 46 -31.09 -48.87 -4.70
CA VAL A 46 -31.29 -47.93 -5.81
C VAL A 46 -32.77 -47.70 -6.02
N PHE A 47 -33.10 -46.51 -6.42
CA PHE A 47 -34.44 -46.17 -6.89
C PHE A 47 -34.36 -45.90 -8.40
N GLN A 48 -35.30 -46.53 -9.14
CA GLN A 48 -35.43 -46.34 -10.57
C GLN A 48 -36.87 -46.03 -10.94
N SER A 49 -37.07 -44.97 -11.72
CA SER A 49 -38.37 -44.59 -12.24
C SER A 49 -38.20 -43.91 -13.60
N GLU A 50 -39.32 -43.59 -14.24
CA GLU A 50 -39.36 -42.87 -15.48
C GLU A 50 -39.77 -41.41 -15.19
N TYR A 51 -39.06 -40.45 -15.80
CA TYR A 51 -39.36 -39.02 -15.73
C TYR A 51 -39.21 -38.41 -17.10
N LYS A 52 -40.30 -37.79 -17.63
CA LYS A 52 -40.37 -37.19 -18.97
C LYS A 52 -39.81 -38.12 -20.07
N GLY A 53 -40.24 -39.41 -20.07
CA GLY A 53 -39.83 -40.40 -21.07
C GLY A 53 -38.39 -40.92 -20.92
N LYS A 54 -37.67 -40.57 -19.85
CA LYS A 54 -36.30 -41.02 -19.58
C LYS A 54 -36.23 -41.78 -18.27
N THR A 55 -35.55 -42.95 -18.28
CA THR A 55 -35.28 -43.71 -17.05
C THR A 55 -34.25 -42.94 -16.20
N ILE A 56 -34.62 -42.64 -14.97
CA ILE A 56 -33.71 -42.13 -13.95
C ILE A 56 -33.39 -43.21 -12.92
N ARG A 57 -32.17 -43.26 -12.45
CA ARG A 57 -31.73 -44.17 -11.40
C ARG A 57 -30.92 -43.41 -10.35
N LEU A 58 -31.29 -43.55 -9.09
CA LEU A 58 -30.69 -42.90 -7.95
C LEU A 58 -30.21 -43.95 -6.94
N THR A 59 -29.00 -43.79 -6.42
CA THR A 59 -28.53 -44.64 -5.31
C THR A 59 -29.03 -44.03 -4.00
N ILE A 60 -29.72 -44.90 -3.21
CA ILE A 60 -30.21 -44.54 -1.86
C ILE A 60 -29.07 -44.72 -0.85
N GLY A 61 -28.44 -45.90 -0.83
CA GLY A 61 -27.33 -46.18 0.07
C GLY A 61 -27.08 -47.67 0.29
N SER A 62 -26.09 -47.99 1.12
CA SER A 62 -25.71 -49.37 1.46
C SER A 62 -26.73 -49.98 2.43
N PRO A 63 -27.07 -51.31 2.31
CA PRO A 63 -27.87 -52.04 3.30
C PRO A 63 -27.29 -52.03 4.72
N LYS A 64 -26.02 -51.74 4.90
CA LYS A 64 -25.39 -51.54 6.23
C LYS A 64 -25.82 -50.24 6.90
N ALA A 65 -26.13 -49.23 6.13
CA ALA A 65 -26.51 -47.90 6.64
C ALA A 65 -28.04 -47.66 6.57
N TRP A 66 -28.76 -48.39 5.71
CA TRP A 66 -30.16 -48.22 5.49
C TRP A 66 -30.89 -49.53 5.77
N SER A 67 -31.84 -49.52 6.68
CA SER A 67 -32.77 -50.66 6.85
C SER A 67 -33.74 -50.77 5.67
N ILE A 68 -34.32 -51.92 5.45
CA ILE A 68 -35.31 -52.14 4.39
C ILE A 68 -36.46 -51.12 4.47
N PRO A 69 -37.11 -50.92 5.66
CA PRO A 69 -38.20 -49.94 5.77
C PRO A 69 -37.75 -48.52 5.43
N GLN A 70 -36.55 -48.12 5.84
CA GLN A 70 -35.98 -46.80 5.50
C GLN A 70 -35.74 -46.63 4.00
N ALA A 71 -35.21 -47.65 3.33
CA ALA A 71 -35.00 -47.64 1.88
C ALA A 71 -36.34 -47.60 1.12
N GLN A 72 -37.33 -48.31 1.60
CA GLN A 72 -38.69 -48.28 1.05
C GLN A 72 -39.36 -46.93 1.21
N GLU A 73 -39.23 -46.28 2.38
CA GLU A 73 -39.80 -44.94 2.57
C GLU A 73 -39.08 -43.90 1.70
N LYS A 74 -37.76 -43.99 1.58
CA LYS A 74 -37.01 -43.12 0.69
C LYS A 74 -37.39 -43.29 -0.78
N ALA A 75 -37.64 -44.53 -1.19
CA ALA A 75 -38.13 -44.80 -2.56
C ALA A 75 -39.52 -44.20 -2.82
N ARG A 76 -40.42 -44.26 -1.83
CA ARG A 76 -41.76 -43.62 -1.90
C ARG A 76 -41.63 -42.10 -1.95
N GLU A 77 -40.70 -41.49 -1.15
CA GLU A 77 -40.42 -40.04 -1.19
C GLU A 77 -39.95 -39.60 -2.58
N LEU A 78 -39.01 -40.34 -3.17
CA LEU A 78 -38.48 -40.05 -4.51
C LEU A 78 -39.56 -40.20 -5.59
N GLN A 79 -40.45 -41.20 -5.46
CA GLN A 79 -41.57 -41.34 -6.38
C GLN A 79 -42.55 -40.17 -6.25
N ARG A 80 -42.89 -39.74 -5.04
CA ARG A 80 -43.73 -38.54 -4.83
C ARG A 80 -43.18 -37.32 -5.52
N GLN A 81 -41.85 -37.09 -5.45
CA GLN A 81 -41.21 -35.96 -6.16
C GLN A 81 -41.40 -36.05 -7.69
N ILE A 82 -41.29 -37.24 -8.24
CA ILE A 82 -41.53 -37.48 -9.68
C ILE A 82 -42.99 -37.24 -10.03
N ASP A 83 -43.93 -37.72 -9.23
CA ASP A 83 -45.37 -37.56 -9.43
C ASP A 83 -45.81 -36.10 -9.35
N GLU A 84 -45.09 -35.29 -8.54
CA GLU A 84 -45.21 -33.84 -8.44
C GLU A 84 -44.54 -33.10 -9.63
N GLY A 85 -43.95 -33.83 -10.58
CA GLY A 85 -43.28 -33.24 -11.73
C GLY A 85 -41.88 -32.64 -11.45
N ARG A 86 -41.24 -33.03 -10.36
CA ARG A 86 -39.90 -32.62 -9.99
C ARG A 86 -38.87 -33.72 -10.23
N ASP A 87 -37.74 -33.38 -10.84
CA ASP A 87 -36.62 -34.34 -10.93
C ASP A 87 -35.86 -34.40 -9.59
N PRO A 88 -35.83 -35.57 -8.93
CA PRO A 88 -35.12 -35.71 -7.65
C PRO A 88 -33.63 -35.42 -7.72
N ARG A 89 -33.01 -35.47 -8.92
CA ARG A 89 -31.60 -35.13 -9.14
C ARG A 89 -31.39 -33.60 -9.06
N GLU A 90 -32.35 -32.86 -9.66
CA GLU A 90 -32.33 -31.36 -9.60
C GLU A 90 -32.61 -30.92 -8.16
N VAL A 91 -33.57 -31.47 -7.46
CA VAL A 91 -33.86 -31.17 -6.06
C VAL A 91 -32.64 -31.43 -5.16
N LYS A 92 -31.92 -32.53 -5.39
CA LYS A 92 -30.67 -32.82 -4.67
C LYS A 92 -29.57 -31.84 -5.01
N ALA A 93 -29.43 -31.48 -6.29
CA ALA A 93 -28.43 -30.51 -6.73
C ALA A 93 -28.69 -29.11 -6.15
N GLU A 94 -29.95 -28.65 -6.16
CA GLU A 94 -30.38 -27.39 -5.56
C GLU A 94 -30.09 -27.34 -4.05
N LYS A 95 -30.42 -28.39 -3.33
CA LYS A 95 -30.13 -28.51 -1.90
C LYS A 95 -28.62 -28.44 -1.63
N THR A 96 -27.83 -29.16 -2.43
CA THR A 96 -26.37 -29.13 -2.29
C THR A 96 -25.82 -27.77 -2.60
N ALA A 97 -26.30 -27.10 -3.65
CA ALA A 97 -25.91 -25.72 -4.01
C ALA A 97 -26.28 -24.71 -2.90
N ALA A 98 -27.49 -24.85 -2.34
CA ALA A 98 -27.94 -24.01 -1.22
C ALA A 98 -27.07 -24.21 0.05
N ASP A 99 -26.70 -25.46 0.37
CA ASP A 99 -25.82 -25.75 1.50
C ASP A 99 -24.40 -25.21 1.27
N VAL A 100 -23.89 -25.31 0.05
CA VAL A 100 -22.57 -24.68 -0.32
C VAL A 100 -22.66 -23.18 -0.21
N ALA A 101 -23.68 -22.55 -0.78
CA ALA A 101 -23.88 -21.10 -0.70
C ALA A 101 -23.98 -20.63 0.76
N LYS A 102 -24.75 -21.35 1.59
CA LYS A 102 -24.86 -21.04 3.03
C LYS A 102 -23.52 -21.13 3.77
N ARG A 103 -22.70 -22.14 3.47
CA ARG A 103 -21.34 -22.26 4.05
C ARG A 103 -20.42 -21.14 3.58
N GLU A 104 -20.53 -20.75 2.32
CA GLU A 104 -19.73 -19.68 1.74
C GLU A 104 -20.08 -18.31 2.35
N THR A 105 -21.39 -18.04 2.51
CA THR A 105 -21.88 -16.84 3.22
C THR A 105 -21.39 -16.82 4.67
N ALA A 106 -21.53 -17.94 5.40
CA ALA A 106 -21.06 -18.02 6.79
C ALA A 106 -19.54 -17.82 6.91
N ARG A 107 -18.76 -18.28 5.93
CA ARG A 107 -17.31 -18.05 5.86
C ARG A 107 -16.96 -16.59 5.58
N GLN A 108 -17.68 -15.95 4.67
CA GLN A 108 -17.53 -14.53 4.37
C GLN A 108 -17.87 -13.68 5.59
N ASP A 109 -18.97 -14.00 6.27
CA ASP A 109 -19.41 -13.30 7.49
C ASP A 109 -18.39 -13.40 8.64
N ALA A 110 -17.64 -14.50 8.70
CA ALA A 110 -16.62 -14.73 9.71
C ALA A 110 -15.23 -14.20 9.31
N ALA A 111 -15.07 -13.68 8.08
CA ALA A 111 -13.77 -13.22 7.59
C ALA A 111 -13.24 -12.08 8.47
N THR A 112 -12.01 -12.25 8.98
CA THR A 112 -11.34 -11.22 9.78
C THR A 112 -10.78 -10.09 8.93
N VAL A 113 -10.63 -8.92 9.55
CA VAL A 113 -9.96 -7.77 8.91
C VAL A 113 -8.56 -8.16 8.41
N ALA A 114 -7.81 -8.98 9.16
CA ALA A 114 -6.47 -9.42 8.79
C ALA A 114 -6.44 -10.26 7.51
N GLU A 115 -7.38 -11.20 7.38
CA GLU A 115 -7.50 -12.04 6.17
C GLU A 115 -7.81 -11.19 4.94
N VAL A 116 -8.81 -10.32 5.04
CA VAL A 116 -9.22 -9.44 3.94
C VAL A 116 -8.13 -8.39 3.63
N TRP A 117 -7.45 -7.87 4.66
CA TRP A 117 -6.29 -6.97 4.49
C TRP A 117 -5.17 -7.63 3.69
N THR A 118 -4.91 -8.91 3.91
CA THR A 118 -3.90 -9.66 3.17
C THR A 118 -4.24 -9.76 1.68
N VAL A 119 -5.51 -10.03 1.35
CA VAL A 119 -6.00 -10.04 -0.04
C VAL A 119 -5.85 -8.66 -0.67
N TYR A 120 -6.28 -7.61 0.03
CA TYR A 120 -6.13 -6.22 -0.40
C TYR A 120 -4.67 -5.84 -0.69
N LEU A 121 -3.74 -6.20 0.19
CA LEU A 121 -2.32 -5.96 -0.02
C LEU A 121 -1.78 -6.67 -1.25
N ALA A 122 -2.16 -7.93 -1.47
CA ALA A 122 -1.71 -8.71 -2.62
C ALA A 122 -2.18 -8.09 -3.95
N GLU A 123 -3.45 -7.71 -4.03
CA GLU A 123 -4.04 -7.11 -5.22
C GLU A 123 -3.47 -5.71 -5.51
N ARG A 124 -3.33 -4.87 -4.48
CA ARG A 124 -2.94 -3.47 -4.67
C ARG A 124 -1.43 -3.24 -4.77
N LYS A 125 -0.60 -4.18 -4.32
CA LYS A 125 0.86 -4.08 -4.34
C LYS A 125 1.46 -3.67 -5.69
N PRO A 126 1.03 -4.19 -6.85
CA PRO A 126 1.57 -3.78 -8.15
C PRO A 126 1.35 -2.31 -8.49
N HIS A 127 0.32 -1.69 -7.90
CA HIS A 127 -0.07 -0.31 -8.16
C HIS A 127 0.56 0.70 -7.19
N TRP A 128 1.30 0.22 -6.19
CA TRP A 128 1.85 1.06 -5.14
C TRP A 128 3.36 1.19 -5.19
N GLY A 129 3.84 2.39 -4.85
CA GLY A 129 5.27 2.56 -4.57
C GLY A 129 5.68 1.80 -3.30
N VAL A 130 6.95 1.40 -3.23
CA VAL A 130 7.54 0.60 -2.14
C VAL A 130 7.21 1.16 -0.74
N ARG A 131 7.28 2.49 -0.58
CA ARG A 131 7.00 3.14 0.70
C ARG A 131 5.55 3.00 1.11
N HIS A 132 4.61 3.21 0.18
CA HIS A 132 3.18 3.11 0.43
C HIS A 132 2.77 1.70 0.83
N TYR A 133 3.29 0.68 0.12
CA TYR A 133 3.11 -0.72 0.50
C TYR A 133 3.66 -1.00 1.91
N LYS A 134 4.89 -0.53 2.20
CA LYS A 134 5.51 -0.68 3.52
C LYS A 134 4.68 -0.02 4.62
N ASP A 135 4.14 1.16 4.37
CA ASP A 135 3.28 1.84 5.35
C ASP A 135 2.04 1.00 5.69
N HIS A 136 1.41 0.32 4.72
CA HIS A 136 0.29 -0.60 4.99
C HIS A 136 0.72 -1.79 5.86
N VAL A 137 1.85 -2.41 5.54
CA VAL A 137 2.39 -3.54 6.32
C VAL A 137 2.74 -3.11 7.74
N ASP A 138 3.47 -2.01 7.90
CA ASP A 138 3.93 -1.53 9.20
C ASP A 138 2.75 -1.06 10.09
N LYS A 139 1.70 -0.45 9.50
CA LYS A 139 0.56 0.06 10.27
C LYS A 139 -0.41 -1.04 10.73
N ALA A 140 -0.42 -2.18 10.08
CA ALA A 140 -1.23 -3.35 10.46
C ALA A 140 -0.41 -4.43 11.22
N GLY A 141 0.91 -4.30 11.27
CA GLY A 141 1.80 -5.32 11.84
C GLY A 141 1.75 -5.41 13.36
N ALA A 142 2.00 -6.62 13.89
CA ALA A 142 2.02 -6.92 15.32
C ALA A 142 3.20 -6.27 16.08
N GLY A 143 4.21 -5.76 15.38
CA GLY A 143 5.44 -5.30 16.01
C GLY A 143 6.34 -6.46 16.46
N GLY A 144 7.15 -6.23 17.51
CA GLY A 144 8.02 -7.27 18.08
C GLY A 144 9.32 -7.54 17.28
N VAL A 145 9.55 -6.87 16.16
CA VAL A 145 10.75 -7.03 15.35
C VAL A 145 11.89 -6.22 15.94
N LYS A 146 13.06 -6.84 16.18
CA LYS A 146 14.26 -6.16 16.69
C LYS A 146 14.67 -5.00 15.78
N PHE A 147 15.03 -3.87 16.37
CA PHE A 147 15.59 -2.75 15.62
C PHE A 147 16.89 -3.17 14.89
N LYS A 148 17.09 -2.64 13.70
CA LYS A 148 18.36 -2.85 12.96
C LYS A 148 19.57 -2.19 13.65
N ARG A 149 19.33 -1.18 14.46
CA ARG A 149 20.33 -0.44 15.24
C ARG A 149 19.73 -0.11 16.60
N GLY A 150 20.53 -0.24 17.67
CA GLY A 150 20.08 -0.03 19.04
C GLY A 150 19.42 -1.25 19.66
N THR A 151 18.95 -1.09 20.89
CA THR A 151 18.27 -2.10 21.70
C THR A 151 16.75 -1.86 21.64
N GLY A 152 15.96 -2.92 21.52
CA GLY A 152 14.49 -2.84 21.53
C GLY A 152 13.84 -3.46 20.30
N THR A 153 12.52 -3.42 20.29
CA THR A 153 11.67 -3.98 19.24
C THR A 153 10.67 -2.93 18.74
N THR A 154 10.16 -3.16 17.54
CA THR A 154 9.10 -2.32 16.98
C THR A 154 7.80 -2.51 17.75
N GLU A 155 7.06 -1.42 17.95
CA GLU A 155 5.70 -1.47 18.51
C GLU A 155 4.70 -1.98 17.48
N ALA A 156 3.58 -2.51 17.96
CA ALA A 156 2.45 -2.87 17.11
C ALA A 156 1.93 -1.64 16.34
N GLY A 157 1.57 -1.85 15.10
CA GLY A 157 0.99 -0.81 14.26
C GLY A 157 -0.38 -0.34 14.79
N PRO A 158 -0.79 0.91 14.50
CA PRO A 158 -2.06 1.43 15.00
C PRO A 158 -3.30 0.63 14.59
N LEU A 159 -3.27 -0.03 13.41
CA LEU A 159 -4.38 -0.86 12.94
C LEU A 159 -4.37 -2.27 13.53
N PHE A 160 -3.27 -2.69 14.16
CA PHE A 160 -3.16 -4.06 14.65
C PHE A 160 -4.32 -4.50 15.56
N PRO A 161 -4.83 -3.66 16.49
CA PRO A 161 -5.98 -4.06 17.33
C PRO A 161 -7.25 -4.35 16.52
N LEU A 162 -7.40 -3.77 15.33
CA LEU A 162 -8.56 -4.00 14.47
C LEU A 162 -8.44 -5.27 13.63
N MET A 163 -7.24 -5.82 13.49
CA MET A 163 -6.97 -6.95 12.58
C MET A 163 -7.69 -8.25 12.99
N ALA A 164 -7.92 -8.45 14.27
CA ALA A 164 -8.57 -9.65 14.80
C ALA A 164 -10.11 -9.61 14.71
N LEU A 165 -10.70 -8.45 14.45
CA LEU A 165 -12.15 -8.30 14.37
C LEU A 165 -12.68 -8.94 13.07
N ALA A 166 -13.94 -9.43 13.11
CA ALA A 166 -14.61 -9.74 11.86
C ALA A 166 -14.86 -8.46 11.07
N LEU A 167 -14.75 -8.54 9.73
CA LEU A 167 -14.88 -7.33 8.89
C LEU A 167 -16.23 -6.63 9.09
N ARG A 168 -17.30 -7.39 9.25
CA ARG A 168 -18.66 -6.88 9.51
C ARG A 168 -18.80 -6.12 10.83
N ASP A 169 -17.94 -6.40 11.81
CA ASP A 169 -17.96 -5.76 13.13
C ASP A 169 -17.17 -4.44 13.15
N LEU A 170 -16.54 -4.08 12.02
CA LEU A 170 -15.79 -2.86 11.87
C LEU A 170 -16.73 -1.68 11.53
N ASP A 171 -17.56 -1.33 12.48
CA ASP A 171 -18.55 -0.27 12.37
C ASP A 171 -17.96 1.13 12.69
N ALA A 172 -18.80 2.16 12.55
CA ALA A 172 -18.42 3.54 12.82
C ALA A 172 -18.01 3.74 14.29
N THR A 173 -18.70 3.10 15.22
CA THR A 173 -18.46 3.22 16.67
C THR A 173 -17.10 2.66 17.05
N THR A 174 -16.77 1.48 16.53
CA THR A 174 -15.48 0.81 16.72
C THR A 174 -14.33 1.67 16.19
N ILE A 175 -14.47 2.24 14.98
CA ILE A 175 -13.43 3.09 14.37
C ILE A 175 -13.29 4.42 15.11
N GLU A 176 -14.37 5.02 15.59
CA GLU A 176 -14.34 6.25 16.40
C GLU A 176 -13.62 6.04 17.72
N ALA A 177 -13.93 4.96 18.42
CA ALA A 177 -13.25 4.58 19.66
C ALA A 177 -11.76 4.32 19.43
N TRP A 178 -11.41 3.56 18.38
CA TRP A 178 -10.03 3.35 17.96
C TRP A 178 -9.32 4.66 17.65
N SER A 179 -9.94 5.54 16.86
CA SER A 179 -9.37 6.83 16.47
C SER A 179 -9.07 7.70 17.69
N ALA A 180 -9.98 7.77 18.64
CA ALA A 180 -9.82 8.55 19.86
C ALA A 180 -8.69 8.01 20.75
N ASN A 181 -8.54 6.69 20.82
CA ASN A 181 -7.49 6.06 21.60
C ASN A 181 -6.10 6.28 20.97
N GLU A 182 -5.95 6.00 19.67
CA GLU A 182 -4.69 6.15 18.96
C GLU A 182 -4.21 7.59 18.86
N ALA A 183 -5.14 8.55 18.79
CA ALA A 183 -4.82 9.97 18.77
C ALA A 183 -4.12 10.47 20.03
N LYS A 184 -4.35 9.84 21.19
CA LYS A 184 -3.74 10.24 22.47
C LYS A 184 -2.24 9.97 22.50
N THR A 185 -1.81 8.83 21.96
CA THR A 185 -0.42 8.35 22.09
C THR A 185 0.42 8.64 20.84
N ARG A 186 -0.15 8.45 19.64
CA ARG A 186 0.60 8.54 18.38
C ARG A 186 -0.20 9.20 17.24
N PRO A 187 -0.63 10.47 17.40
CA PRO A 187 -1.57 11.13 16.51
C PRO A 187 -1.14 11.17 15.03
N THR A 188 0.16 11.33 14.76
CA THR A 188 0.67 11.35 13.38
C THR A 188 0.58 9.98 12.72
N SER A 189 0.92 8.91 13.45
CA SER A 189 0.82 7.53 12.99
C SER A 189 -0.64 7.12 12.80
N ALA A 190 -1.52 7.51 13.74
CA ALA A 190 -2.95 7.26 13.69
C ALA A 190 -3.61 7.92 12.47
N ARG A 191 -3.27 9.17 12.16
CA ARG A 191 -3.76 9.85 10.94
C ARG A 191 -3.37 9.13 9.64
N LEU A 192 -2.14 8.61 9.57
CA LEU A 192 -1.73 7.80 8.42
C LEU A 192 -2.53 6.50 8.37
N ALA A 193 -2.58 5.76 9.48
CA ALA A 193 -3.31 4.51 9.61
C ALA A 193 -4.79 4.65 9.24
N TRP A 194 -5.45 5.71 9.70
CA TRP A 194 -6.83 6.03 9.34
C TRP A 194 -7.02 6.25 7.83
N ARG A 195 -6.08 6.93 7.17
CA ARG A 195 -6.14 7.11 5.69
C ARG A 195 -6.03 5.78 4.96
N LEU A 196 -5.13 4.88 5.43
CA LEU A 196 -4.96 3.55 4.86
C LEU A 196 -6.21 2.69 5.09
N LEU A 197 -6.76 2.70 6.31
CA LEU A 197 -8.00 2.02 6.66
C LEU A 197 -9.16 2.50 5.80
N LYS A 198 -9.31 3.81 5.62
CA LYS A 198 -10.34 4.37 4.77
C LYS A 198 -10.23 3.92 3.31
N GLY A 199 -9.01 3.81 2.78
CA GLY A 199 -8.74 3.26 1.46
C GLY A 199 -9.12 1.78 1.35
N PHE A 200 -8.75 0.98 2.34
CA PHE A 200 -9.10 -0.43 2.46
C PHE A 200 -10.62 -0.67 2.49
N LEU A 201 -11.34 0.05 3.35
CA LEU A 201 -12.79 -0.07 3.44
C LEU A 201 -13.51 0.42 2.17
N GLY A 202 -12.93 1.39 1.46
CA GLY A 202 -13.40 1.78 0.13
C GLY A 202 -13.27 0.64 -0.86
N TRP A 203 -12.10 -0.03 -0.90
CA TRP A 203 -11.87 -1.19 -1.73
C TRP A 203 -12.79 -2.37 -1.37
N CYS A 204 -13.03 -2.64 -0.08
CA CYS A 204 -13.97 -3.69 0.35
C CYS A 204 -15.37 -3.47 -0.22
N ASN A 205 -15.86 -2.23 -0.24
CA ASN A 205 -17.18 -1.91 -0.81
C ASN A 205 -17.26 -2.10 -2.34
N GLU A 206 -16.14 -2.08 -3.04
CA GLU A 206 -16.06 -2.31 -4.48
C GLU A 206 -15.95 -3.81 -4.82
N GLN A 207 -15.63 -4.67 -3.83
CA GLN A 207 -15.49 -6.10 -4.03
C GLN A 207 -16.80 -6.84 -3.79
N PRO A 208 -17.33 -7.62 -4.77
CA PRO A 208 -18.58 -8.36 -4.60
C PRO A 208 -18.60 -9.28 -3.37
N ALA A 209 -17.44 -9.84 -3.01
CA ALA A 209 -17.29 -10.73 -1.85
C ALA A 209 -17.46 -10.04 -0.50
N TYR A 210 -17.26 -8.70 -0.42
CA TYR A 210 -17.23 -7.96 0.84
C TYR A 210 -18.22 -6.79 0.90
N ALA A 211 -18.76 -6.37 -0.24
CA ALA A 211 -19.64 -5.18 -0.33
C ALA A 211 -20.87 -5.27 0.59
N GLY A 212 -21.41 -6.48 0.81
CA GLY A 212 -22.56 -6.70 1.70
C GLY A 212 -22.24 -6.71 3.19
N LEU A 213 -20.96 -6.77 3.57
CA LEU A 213 -20.54 -6.86 4.97
C LEU A 213 -20.42 -5.49 5.67
N LEU A 214 -20.32 -4.40 4.90
CA LEU A 214 -20.12 -3.06 5.40
C LEU A 214 -21.27 -2.14 5.01
N SER A 215 -21.78 -1.37 5.95
CA SER A 215 -22.72 -0.29 5.67
C SER A 215 -21.99 0.97 5.19
N GLY A 216 -21.56 0.99 3.94
CA GLY A 216 -20.75 2.04 3.40
C GLY A 216 -19.30 2.04 3.93
N ASN A 217 -18.68 3.22 4.04
CA ASN A 217 -17.31 3.30 4.59
C ASN A 217 -17.34 3.90 6.01
N PRO A 218 -17.30 3.06 7.05
CA PRO A 218 -17.45 3.49 8.44
C PRO A 218 -16.30 4.37 8.97
N ALA A 219 -15.16 4.43 8.25
CA ALA A 219 -14.07 5.34 8.60
C ALA A 219 -14.30 6.80 8.14
N LYS A 220 -15.35 7.09 7.37
CA LYS A 220 -15.63 8.45 6.85
C LYS A 220 -16.44 9.33 7.82
N THR A 221 -16.47 9.04 9.11
CA THR A 221 -17.22 9.84 10.09
C THR A 221 -16.53 11.18 10.40
N LYS A 222 -17.34 12.19 10.74
CA LYS A 222 -16.83 13.48 11.20
C LYS A 222 -16.08 13.34 12.51
N LYS A 223 -16.60 12.51 13.42
CA LYS A 223 -16.05 12.28 14.76
C LYS A 223 -14.67 11.64 14.74
N SER A 224 -14.42 10.62 13.89
CA SER A 224 -13.07 10.06 13.69
C SER A 224 -12.07 11.11 13.19
N ARG A 225 -12.50 11.99 12.26
CA ARG A 225 -11.67 13.08 11.74
C ARG A 225 -11.32 14.11 12.81
N GLU A 226 -12.29 14.47 13.65
CA GLU A 226 -12.11 15.42 14.76
C GLU A 226 -11.19 14.85 15.83
N ALA A 227 -11.37 13.58 16.23
CA ALA A 227 -10.51 12.90 17.19
C ALA A 227 -9.05 12.86 16.76
N LEU A 228 -8.80 12.58 15.48
CA LEU A 228 -7.43 12.52 14.91
C LEU A 228 -6.81 13.91 14.71
N GLY A 229 -7.61 14.95 14.62
CA GLY A 229 -7.18 16.31 14.42
C GLY A 229 -6.43 16.57 13.12
N LYS A 230 -5.95 17.79 12.95
CA LYS A 230 -5.11 18.19 11.80
C LYS A 230 -3.62 18.04 12.14
N ALA A 231 -2.80 17.79 11.12
CA ALA A 231 -1.36 17.87 11.28
C ALA A 231 -0.95 19.34 11.54
N GLY A 232 -0.09 19.56 12.50
CA GLY A 232 0.49 20.89 12.72
C GLY A 232 1.28 21.37 11.51
N VAL A 233 1.18 22.66 11.21
CA VAL A 233 2.01 23.31 10.19
C VAL A 233 3.36 23.64 10.81
N LYS A 234 4.43 23.13 10.20
CA LYS A 234 5.79 23.49 10.62
C LYS A 234 6.19 24.82 10.02
N GLN A 235 6.76 25.68 10.84
CA GLN A 235 7.24 27.01 10.47
C GLN A 235 8.78 27.12 10.59
N ASP A 236 9.49 25.99 10.55
CA ASP A 236 10.94 25.92 10.63
C ASP A 236 11.58 26.42 9.32
N ALA A 237 11.71 27.70 9.18
CA ALA A 237 12.44 28.38 8.11
C ALA A 237 13.51 29.29 8.71
N LEU A 238 14.66 29.41 8.04
CA LEU A 238 15.72 30.36 8.39
C LEU A 238 15.23 31.79 8.16
N LEU A 239 15.49 32.62 9.13
CA LEU A 239 15.40 34.07 8.98
C LEU A 239 16.69 34.61 8.32
N ARG A 240 16.61 35.77 7.73
CA ARG A 240 17.77 36.45 7.10
C ARG A 240 18.95 36.55 8.05
N GLU A 241 18.70 36.95 9.29
CA GLU A 241 19.72 37.19 10.33
C GLU A 241 20.38 35.87 10.81
N GLN A 242 19.81 34.74 10.50
CA GLN A 242 20.29 33.39 10.86
C GLN A 242 21.22 32.79 9.80
N LEU A 243 21.24 33.36 8.59
CA LEU A 243 22.08 32.87 7.48
C LEU A 243 23.57 32.80 7.81
N PRO A 244 24.21 33.85 8.40
CA PRO A 244 25.63 33.79 8.69
C PRO A 244 26.03 32.67 9.61
N VAL A 245 25.32 32.48 10.71
CA VAL A 245 25.63 31.42 11.69
C VAL A 245 25.33 30.03 11.11
N TRP A 246 24.26 29.89 10.32
CA TRP A 246 23.94 28.62 9.68
C TRP A 246 25.01 28.19 8.68
N PHE A 247 25.42 29.08 7.75
CA PHE A 247 26.48 28.78 6.77
C PHE A 247 27.81 28.46 7.45
N THR A 248 28.23 29.27 8.42
CA THR A 248 29.45 29.04 9.18
C THR A 248 29.49 27.68 9.84
N THR A 249 28.34 27.22 10.39
CA THR A 249 28.26 25.94 11.10
C THR A 249 28.18 24.79 10.15
N VAL A 250 27.42 24.90 9.05
CA VAL A 250 27.31 23.88 8.01
C VAL A 250 28.66 23.65 7.29
N GLN A 251 29.40 24.68 7.00
CA GLN A 251 30.73 24.58 6.37
C GLN A 251 31.77 23.87 7.25
N LYS A 252 31.59 23.88 8.57
CA LYS A 252 32.44 23.12 9.52
C LYS A 252 32.14 21.65 9.57
N ILE A 253 31.07 21.12 8.90
CA ILE A 253 30.79 19.70 8.84
C ILE A 253 31.91 18.97 8.12
N GLN A 254 32.57 18.03 8.79
CA GLN A 254 33.77 17.33 8.29
C GLN A 254 33.54 16.62 6.94
N ASN A 255 32.33 16.11 6.70
CA ASN A 255 32.02 15.48 5.44
C ASN A 255 31.64 16.54 4.39
N PRO A 256 32.50 16.82 3.38
CA PRO A 256 32.27 17.88 2.40
C PRO A 256 31.02 17.60 1.54
N ALA A 257 30.69 16.36 1.29
CA ALA A 257 29.48 16.02 0.54
C ALA A 257 28.21 16.39 1.32
N ILE A 258 28.21 16.27 2.66
CA ILE A 258 27.07 16.68 3.51
C ILE A 258 27.00 18.21 3.56
N ALA A 259 28.12 18.88 3.77
CA ALA A 259 28.19 20.34 3.82
C ALA A 259 27.69 20.99 2.50
N ALA A 260 28.15 20.48 1.37
CA ALA A 260 27.70 20.93 0.05
C ALA A 260 26.22 20.60 -0.19
N TYR A 261 25.77 19.39 0.16
CA TYR A 261 24.36 18.96 0.02
C TYR A 261 23.39 19.92 0.73
N LEU A 262 23.69 20.29 1.98
CA LEU A 262 22.84 21.17 2.77
C LEU A 262 22.75 22.57 2.16
N GLN A 263 23.88 23.13 1.69
CA GLN A 263 23.91 24.41 1.02
C GLN A 263 23.18 24.40 -0.32
N VAL A 264 23.38 23.35 -1.14
CA VAL A 264 22.66 23.18 -2.40
C VAL A 264 21.15 23.02 -2.15
N LEU A 265 20.75 22.31 -1.09
CA LEU A 265 19.35 22.16 -0.73
C LEU A 265 18.69 23.51 -0.39
N LEU A 266 19.38 24.36 0.38
CA LEU A 266 18.91 25.72 0.68
C LEU A 266 18.85 26.58 -0.61
N LEU A 267 19.89 26.58 -1.42
CA LEU A 267 20.02 27.47 -2.58
C LEU A 267 19.16 27.10 -3.79
N THR A 268 18.74 25.83 -3.90
CA THR A 268 17.85 25.39 -4.98
C THR A 268 16.39 25.31 -4.59
N GLY A 269 16.09 25.28 -3.29
CA GLY A 269 14.75 25.04 -2.80
C GLY A 269 14.15 23.68 -3.24
N ALA A 270 14.95 22.76 -3.78
CA ALA A 270 14.53 21.44 -4.20
C ALA A 270 14.15 20.55 -3.01
N ARG A 271 13.51 19.40 -3.25
CA ARG A 271 13.20 18.45 -2.16
C ARG A 271 14.46 17.71 -1.72
N PRO A 272 14.60 17.34 -0.43
CA PRO A 272 15.79 16.63 0.05
C PRO A 272 16.17 15.41 -0.76
N GLY A 273 15.21 14.56 -1.11
CA GLY A 273 15.46 13.38 -1.93
C GLY A 273 15.86 13.67 -3.37
N GLU A 274 15.40 14.78 -3.94
CA GLU A 274 15.76 15.21 -5.30
C GLU A 274 17.24 15.60 -5.35
N VAL A 275 17.70 16.47 -4.43
CA VAL A 275 19.11 16.86 -4.35
C VAL A 275 20.01 15.66 -4.05
N MET A 276 19.60 14.79 -3.11
CA MET A 276 20.37 13.62 -2.70
C MET A 276 20.67 12.67 -3.85
N THR A 277 19.77 12.57 -4.82
CA THR A 277 19.88 11.65 -5.96
C THR A 277 20.36 12.30 -7.25
N LEU A 278 20.96 13.50 -7.19
CA LEU A 278 21.57 14.15 -8.33
C LEU A 278 22.79 13.36 -8.84
N ARG A 279 22.88 13.25 -10.14
CA ARG A 279 23.99 12.59 -10.86
C ARG A 279 24.83 13.60 -11.60
N TRP A 280 26.08 13.26 -11.89
CA TRP A 280 26.94 14.10 -12.70
C TRP A 280 26.35 14.38 -14.10
N ASN A 281 25.66 13.41 -14.68
CA ASN A 281 24.99 13.57 -15.99
C ASN A 281 23.72 14.44 -15.94
N ASP A 282 23.26 14.84 -14.76
CA ASP A 282 22.15 15.78 -14.60
C ASP A 282 22.59 17.23 -14.73
N LEU A 283 23.90 17.48 -14.71
CA LEU A 283 24.49 18.80 -14.92
C LEU A 283 24.73 19.02 -16.42
N ASN A 284 24.09 20.02 -16.97
CA ASN A 284 24.32 20.49 -18.33
C ASN A 284 25.15 21.74 -18.32
N ALA A 285 26.46 21.62 -18.61
CA ALA A 285 27.39 22.72 -18.62
C ALA A 285 27.10 23.73 -19.75
N GLN A 286 26.66 23.28 -20.92
CA GLN A 286 26.38 24.13 -22.07
C GLN A 286 25.19 25.08 -21.79
N TRP A 287 24.13 24.56 -21.24
CA TRP A 287 22.93 25.33 -20.94
C TRP A 287 22.88 25.83 -19.49
N LYS A 288 23.93 25.57 -18.71
CA LYS A 288 24.01 25.90 -17.27
C LYS A 288 22.73 25.53 -16.54
N GLY A 289 22.32 24.28 -16.67
CA GLY A 289 21.07 23.72 -16.10
C GLY A 289 21.30 22.48 -15.25
N ILE A 290 20.41 22.24 -14.30
CA ILE A 290 20.34 21.02 -13.51
C ILE A 290 19.02 20.31 -13.82
N THR A 291 19.07 19.07 -14.27
CA THR A 291 17.91 18.22 -14.41
C THR A 291 17.55 17.58 -13.07
N ILE A 292 16.41 17.95 -12.51
CA ILE A 292 15.89 17.39 -11.25
C ILE A 292 14.77 16.41 -11.56
N ARG A 293 14.92 15.18 -11.09
CA ARG A 293 13.89 14.15 -11.24
C ARG A 293 12.82 14.29 -10.17
N ASP A 294 11.59 14.54 -10.61
CA ASP A 294 10.41 14.62 -9.75
C ASP A 294 9.58 13.35 -9.85
N LYS A 295 9.11 12.85 -8.69
CA LYS A 295 8.24 11.66 -8.63
C LYS A 295 6.88 11.86 -9.32
N VAL A 296 6.44 13.11 -9.48
CA VAL A 296 5.08 13.46 -9.88
C VAL A 296 5.02 13.90 -11.34
N GLU A 297 6.05 14.62 -11.81
CA GLU A 297 6.10 15.23 -13.16
C GLU A 297 7.20 14.65 -14.04
N GLY A 298 7.98 13.71 -13.51
CA GLY A 298 9.11 13.12 -14.22
C GLY A 298 10.38 13.93 -14.05
N GLU A 299 10.59 14.98 -14.83
CA GLU A 299 11.80 15.80 -14.79
C GLU A 299 11.48 17.28 -14.92
N ARG A 300 12.28 18.12 -14.25
CA ARG A 300 12.30 19.55 -14.48
C ARG A 300 13.75 20.03 -14.57
N ILE A 301 13.96 21.11 -15.33
CA ILE A 301 15.27 21.74 -15.43
C ILE A 301 15.22 23.07 -14.67
N ILE A 302 16.18 23.27 -13.77
CA ILE A 302 16.41 24.54 -13.06
C ILE A 302 17.78 25.09 -13.42
N PRO A 303 18.04 26.41 -13.27
CA PRO A 303 19.35 26.96 -13.52
C PRO A 303 20.43 26.39 -12.58
N LEU A 304 21.58 26.08 -13.11
CA LEU A 304 22.80 25.77 -12.37
C LEU A 304 23.48 27.12 -12.04
N THR A 305 23.25 27.59 -10.82
CA THR A 305 23.81 28.86 -10.35
C THR A 305 25.31 28.75 -10.03
N PRO A 306 26.09 29.84 -10.09
CA PRO A 306 27.56 29.77 -9.98
C PRO A 306 28.06 29.11 -8.70
N TYR A 307 27.54 29.49 -7.54
CA TYR A 307 27.98 28.92 -6.25
C TYR A 307 27.56 27.47 -6.08
N VAL A 308 26.34 27.12 -6.48
CA VAL A 308 25.89 25.73 -6.50
C VAL A 308 26.76 24.86 -7.41
N HIS A 309 27.14 25.39 -8.60
CA HIS A 309 28.11 24.73 -9.48
C HIS A 309 29.46 24.51 -8.80
N HIS A 310 30.01 25.56 -8.16
CA HIS A 310 31.25 25.48 -7.42
C HIS A 310 31.24 24.42 -6.33
N LEU A 311 30.19 24.38 -5.50
CA LEU A 311 30.03 23.39 -4.45
C LEU A 311 30.03 21.96 -5.00
N MET A 312 29.36 21.73 -6.12
CA MET A 312 29.31 20.40 -6.74
C MET A 312 30.64 20.03 -7.41
N ALA A 313 31.29 20.99 -8.12
CA ALA A 313 32.54 20.75 -8.85
C ALA A 313 33.72 20.41 -7.93
N THR A 314 33.71 20.90 -6.68
CA THR A 314 34.72 20.58 -5.67
C THR A 314 34.58 19.18 -5.06
N LEU A 315 33.48 18.48 -5.30
CA LEU A 315 33.26 17.15 -4.76
C LEU A 315 33.99 16.07 -5.59
N PRO A 316 34.51 15.04 -4.93
CA PRO A 316 35.18 13.94 -5.64
C PRO A 316 34.18 13.10 -6.44
N LYS A 317 34.46 12.86 -7.72
CA LYS A 317 33.68 12.00 -8.63
C LYS A 317 33.93 10.51 -8.36
N ARG A 318 33.41 9.98 -7.25
CA ARG A 318 33.61 8.57 -6.84
C ARG A 318 32.74 7.58 -7.63
N ASN A 319 31.56 8.01 -8.03
CA ASN A 319 30.58 7.23 -8.77
C ASN A 319 29.62 8.15 -9.54
N LYS A 320 28.51 7.63 -10.04
CA LYS A 320 27.53 8.42 -10.80
C LYS A 320 26.82 9.54 -10.01
N TRP A 321 26.87 9.50 -8.68
CA TRP A 321 26.17 10.44 -7.81
C TRP A 321 27.08 11.62 -7.41
N ILE A 322 26.54 12.85 -7.44
CA ILE A 322 27.27 14.05 -6.98
C ILE A 322 27.54 13.94 -5.48
N PHE A 323 26.48 13.67 -4.71
CA PHE A 323 26.59 13.49 -3.26
C PHE A 323 26.84 12.03 -2.92
N SER A 324 28.00 11.52 -3.30
CA SER A 324 28.39 10.14 -3.12
C SER A 324 28.70 9.80 -1.66
N SER A 325 28.43 8.55 -1.26
CA SER A 325 28.80 8.00 0.05
C SER A 325 29.54 6.70 -0.13
N PRO A 326 30.76 6.55 0.40
CA PRO A 326 31.53 5.31 0.30
C PRO A 326 30.96 4.19 1.18
N THR A 327 30.20 4.52 2.22
CA THR A 327 29.64 3.58 3.19
C THR A 327 28.20 3.13 2.89
N ALA A 328 27.48 3.87 2.05
CA ALA A 328 26.11 3.54 1.71
C ALA A 328 26.05 2.55 0.55
N LYS A 329 25.35 1.42 0.72
CA LYS A 329 25.15 0.39 -0.34
C LYS A 329 24.58 0.94 -1.65
N ILE A 330 23.76 2.01 -1.56
CA ILE A 330 23.15 2.68 -2.72
C ILE A 330 24.11 3.65 -3.44
N GLY A 331 25.28 3.91 -2.84
CA GLY A 331 26.35 4.74 -3.40
C GLY A 331 26.18 6.26 -3.25
N HIS A 332 25.05 6.76 -2.80
CA HIS A 332 24.82 8.17 -2.47
C HIS A 332 24.56 8.37 -0.97
N LEU A 333 24.57 9.60 -0.50
CA LEU A 333 24.23 9.95 0.87
C LEU A 333 22.85 9.38 1.24
N SER A 334 22.71 8.94 2.49
CA SER A 334 21.39 8.84 3.14
C SER A 334 21.03 10.21 3.70
N GLU A 335 19.73 10.47 3.95
CA GLU A 335 19.30 11.77 4.52
C GLU A 335 20.18 12.18 5.72
N PRO A 336 20.97 13.26 5.61
CA PRO A 336 21.92 13.65 6.66
C PRO A 336 21.24 14.47 7.77
N THR A 337 20.11 13.95 8.28
CA THR A 337 19.31 14.61 9.33
C THR A 337 20.13 14.80 10.60
N TYR A 338 20.89 13.78 11.04
CA TYR A 338 21.65 13.84 12.28
C TYR A 338 22.79 14.89 12.23
N PRO A 339 23.69 14.90 11.22
CA PRO A 339 24.70 15.95 11.09
C PRO A 339 24.10 17.35 11.01
N HIS A 340 22.99 17.51 10.28
CA HIS A 340 22.28 18.79 10.19
C HIS A 340 21.71 19.22 11.54
N THR A 341 21.09 18.31 12.29
CA THR A 341 20.56 18.61 13.63
C THR A 341 21.66 19.06 14.59
N ILE A 342 22.83 18.40 14.57
CA ILE A 342 23.98 18.82 15.39
C ILE A 342 24.43 20.21 14.99
N ALA A 343 24.59 20.48 13.70
CA ALA A 343 25.02 21.80 13.20
C ALA A 343 24.01 22.90 13.60
N CYS A 344 22.71 22.63 13.44
CA CYS A 344 21.66 23.56 13.85
C CYS A 344 21.66 23.82 15.37
N LYS A 345 21.81 22.77 16.17
CA LYS A 345 21.91 22.93 17.63
C LYS A 345 23.11 23.76 18.05
N ALA A 346 24.28 23.55 17.43
CA ALA A 346 25.49 24.38 17.66
C ALA A 346 25.31 25.84 17.23
N ALA A 347 24.43 26.10 16.27
CA ALA A 347 24.09 27.45 15.78
C ALA A 347 22.92 28.10 16.56
N GLY A 348 22.34 27.43 17.56
CA GLY A 348 21.12 27.92 18.24
C GLY A 348 19.84 27.90 17.37
N LEU A 349 19.81 27.06 16.33
CA LEU A 349 18.71 26.95 15.36
C LEU A 349 17.94 25.64 15.56
N ASP A 350 17.50 25.40 16.78
CA ASP A 350 16.79 24.17 17.12
C ASP A 350 15.50 23.99 16.33
N GLY A 351 15.26 22.76 15.89
CA GLY A 351 14.03 22.38 15.18
C GLY A 351 14.06 22.60 13.66
N LEU A 352 15.08 23.25 13.09
CA LEU A 352 15.22 23.39 11.65
C LEU A 352 15.46 22.02 11.00
N THR A 353 14.59 21.65 10.07
CA THR A 353 14.66 20.37 9.36
C THR A 353 15.22 20.54 7.95
N LEU A 354 15.57 19.42 7.27
CA LEU A 354 15.95 19.47 5.85
C LEU A 354 14.83 20.06 4.96
N HIS A 355 13.57 19.79 5.27
CA HIS A 355 12.43 20.43 4.62
C HIS A 355 12.27 21.90 5.05
N GLY A 356 12.77 22.27 6.22
CA GLY A 356 12.91 23.65 6.67
C GLY A 356 13.78 24.47 5.75
N LEU A 357 14.89 23.92 5.23
CA LEU A 357 15.74 24.61 4.25
C LEU A 357 14.98 24.96 2.95
N ARG A 358 14.12 24.06 2.49
CA ARG A 358 13.26 24.35 1.34
C ARG A 358 12.21 25.42 1.66
N ARG A 359 11.66 25.44 2.90
CA ARG A 359 10.79 26.54 3.36
C ARG A 359 11.56 27.85 3.46
N SER A 360 12.81 27.79 3.94
CA SER A 360 13.71 28.94 3.98
C SER A 360 13.91 29.56 2.60
N PHE A 361 14.22 28.75 1.59
CA PHE A 361 14.35 29.25 0.21
C PHE A 361 13.12 30.06 -0.20
N LYS A 362 11.92 29.51 -0.02
CA LYS A 362 10.68 30.21 -0.37
C LYS A 362 10.51 31.52 0.42
N SER A 363 10.70 31.48 1.74
CA SER A 363 10.51 32.67 2.58
C SER A 363 11.54 33.75 2.30
N LEU A 364 12.79 33.38 2.01
CA LEU A 364 13.85 34.31 1.69
C LEU A 364 13.64 35.02 0.34
N THR A 365 12.96 34.37 -0.63
CA THR A 365 12.66 35.02 -1.93
C THR A 365 11.67 36.17 -1.83
N GLU A 366 10.87 36.24 -0.76
CA GLU A 366 9.93 37.35 -0.53
C GLU A 366 10.67 38.69 -0.33
N TRP A 367 11.87 38.66 0.26
CA TRP A 367 12.71 39.85 0.41
C TRP A 367 13.19 40.49 -0.93
N LEU A 368 13.14 39.69 -2.00
CA LEU A 368 13.61 40.07 -3.33
C LEU A 368 12.45 40.35 -4.28
N GLU A 369 11.23 40.27 -3.80
CA GLU A 369 9.99 40.41 -4.61
C GLU A 369 9.98 39.50 -5.86
N ILE A 370 10.52 38.29 -5.75
CA ILE A 370 10.56 37.35 -6.85
C ILE A 370 9.15 36.88 -7.16
N PRO A 371 8.72 36.92 -8.44
CA PRO A 371 7.37 36.43 -8.81
C PRO A 371 7.09 35.02 -8.30
N ALA A 372 5.98 34.84 -7.61
CA ALA A 372 5.62 33.55 -6.97
C ALA A 372 5.63 32.36 -7.94
N GLY A 373 5.26 32.58 -9.21
CA GLY A 373 5.31 31.55 -10.25
C GLY A 373 6.74 31.12 -10.62
N VAL A 374 7.72 32.04 -10.59
CA VAL A 374 9.15 31.71 -10.76
C VAL A 374 9.63 30.82 -9.61
N VAL A 375 9.36 31.22 -8.38
CA VAL A 375 9.71 30.44 -7.18
C VAL A 375 9.05 29.06 -7.19
N ALA A 376 7.77 29.00 -7.55
CA ALA A 376 7.02 27.74 -7.66
C ALA A 376 7.66 26.80 -8.69
N GLN A 377 8.06 27.32 -9.87
CA GLN A 377 8.69 26.51 -10.92
C GLN A 377 10.08 26.03 -10.50
N LEU A 378 10.94 26.87 -9.93
CA LEU A 378 12.24 26.46 -9.37
C LEU A 378 12.07 25.34 -8.34
N MET A 379 11.12 25.47 -7.43
CA MET A 379 10.84 24.48 -6.41
C MET A 379 10.12 23.22 -6.92
N GLY A 380 9.54 23.23 -8.12
CA GLY A 380 8.71 22.10 -8.64
C GLY A 380 7.37 21.99 -7.92
N HIS A 381 6.69 23.10 -7.75
CA HIS A 381 5.29 23.13 -7.35
C HIS A 381 4.41 23.15 -8.60
N LYS A 382 3.33 22.35 -8.59
CA LYS A 382 2.34 22.38 -9.67
C LYS A 382 1.59 23.69 -9.63
N PRO A 383 1.44 24.36 -10.77
CA PRO A 383 0.53 25.49 -10.87
C PRO A 383 -0.90 25.04 -10.52
N SER A 384 -1.56 25.78 -9.63
CA SER A 384 -2.95 25.50 -9.24
C SER A 384 -3.95 26.18 -10.17
N ALA A 385 -3.58 27.30 -10.78
CA ALA A 385 -4.43 28.06 -11.69
C ALA A 385 -4.27 27.56 -13.14
N THR A 386 -5.39 27.43 -13.86
CA THR A 386 -5.41 27.02 -15.27
C THR A 386 -4.58 27.93 -16.16
N ALA A 387 -4.67 29.25 -15.95
CA ALA A 387 -3.92 30.24 -16.72
C ALA A 387 -2.40 30.05 -16.55
N GLU A 388 -1.94 29.85 -15.31
CA GLU A 388 -0.52 29.60 -15.01
C GLU A 388 -0.02 28.32 -15.68
N LYS A 389 -0.84 27.27 -15.67
CA LYS A 389 -0.50 25.96 -16.23
C LYS A 389 -0.40 25.97 -17.77
N HIS A 390 -1.29 26.70 -18.45
CA HIS A 390 -1.46 26.59 -19.90
C HIS A 390 -0.91 27.77 -20.68
N TYR A 391 -0.76 28.93 -20.07
CA TYR A 391 -0.39 30.18 -20.79
C TYR A 391 0.93 30.78 -20.34
N THR A 392 1.51 30.32 -19.21
CA THR A 392 2.75 30.91 -18.72
C THR A 392 3.93 29.98 -19.00
N VAL A 393 4.80 30.37 -19.93
CA VAL A 393 6.06 29.69 -20.25
C VAL A 393 7.21 30.52 -19.71
N ARG A 394 8.02 29.93 -18.83
CA ARG A 394 9.25 30.56 -18.33
C ARG A 394 10.44 29.75 -18.81
N PRO A 395 11.18 30.25 -19.82
CA PRO A 395 12.38 29.58 -20.31
C PRO A 395 13.48 29.58 -19.22
N LEU A 396 14.46 28.70 -19.37
CA LEU A 396 15.54 28.51 -18.40
C LEU A 396 16.31 29.80 -18.13
N ASP A 397 16.50 30.61 -19.16
CA ASP A 397 17.26 31.89 -19.03
C ASP A 397 16.52 32.93 -18.18
N LEU A 398 15.20 33.00 -18.31
CA LEU A 398 14.39 33.85 -17.42
C LEU A 398 14.48 33.38 -15.96
N LEU A 399 14.37 32.04 -15.75
CA LEU A 399 14.55 31.49 -14.41
C LEU A 399 15.96 31.77 -13.86
N ARG A 400 16.99 31.78 -14.72
CA ARG A 400 18.38 32.03 -14.34
C ARG A 400 18.56 33.44 -13.76
N VAL A 401 18.03 34.45 -14.41
CA VAL A 401 18.12 35.84 -13.92
C VAL A 401 17.63 35.93 -12.46
N HIS A 402 16.49 35.29 -12.17
CA HIS A 402 15.94 35.31 -10.82
C HIS A 402 16.72 34.41 -9.85
N HIS A 403 17.13 33.23 -10.29
CA HIS A 403 17.77 32.23 -9.41
C HIS A 403 19.19 32.70 -9.00
N GLU A 404 19.95 33.27 -9.93
CA GLU A 404 21.26 33.90 -9.62
C GLU A 404 21.12 35.11 -8.70
N LYS A 405 20.07 35.91 -8.86
CA LYS A 405 19.77 37.02 -7.93
C LYS A 405 19.47 36.48 -6.52
N ILE A 406 18.71 35.37 -6.40
CA ILE A 406 18.41 34.74 -5.11
C ILE A 406 19.68 34.20 -4.48
N GLU A 407 20.53 33.48 -5.23
CA GLU A 407 21.78 32.93 -4.73
C GLU A 407 22.70 34.03 -4.24
N ALA A 408 22.94 35.05 -5.06
CA ALA A 408 23.82 36.18 -4.73
C ALA A 408 23.37 36.87 -3.45
N TRP A 409 22.09 37.17 -3.32
CA TRP A 409 21.54 37.80 -2.13
C TRP A 409 21.66 36.91 -0.87
N ILE A 410 21.39 35.62 -0.96
CA ILE A 410 21.54 34.71 0.17
C ILE A 410 22.99 34.64 0.62
N LEU A 411 23.94 34.58 -0.31
CA LEU A 411 25.39 34.58 -0.01
C LEU A 411 25.82 35.88 0.64
N GLU A 412 25.37 37.04 0.12
CA GLU A 412 25.62 38.35 0.70
C GLU A 412 25.13 38.44 2.14
N GLN A 413 23.85 38.06 2.40
CA GLN A 413 23.30 38.05 3.75
C GLN A 413 24.00 37.04 4.68
N ALA A 414 24.56 35.96 4.13
CA ALA A 414 25.37 34.99 4.87
C ALA A 414 26.82 35.46 5.13
N GLY A 415 27.26 36.59 4.54
CA GLY A 415 28.64 37.06 4.60
C GLY A 415 29.63 36.18 3.81
N ILE A 416 29.15 35.42 2.83
CA ILE A 416 29.96 34.52 1.99
C ILE A 416 30.51 35.32 0.81
N LYS A 417 31.84 35.51 0.80
CA LYS A 417 32.54 36.11 -0.35
C LYS A 417 32.77 35.03 -1.40
N PHE A 418 32.10 35.15 -2.55
CA PHE A 418 32.23 34.20 -3.67
C PHE A 418 32.44 34.98 -4.97
N ASP A 419 33.49 34.62 -5.68
CA ASP A 419 33.80 35.20 -6.99
C ASP A 419 33.38 34.18 -8.07
N ALA A 420 32.32 34.52 -8.79
CA ALA A 420 31.75 33.66 -9.84
C ALA A 420 32.69 33.51 -11.06
N THR A 421 33.69 34.38 -11.22
CA THR A 421 34.66 34.34 -12.31
C THR A 421 35.85 33.43 -12.01
N ALA A 422 36.02 33.03 -10.74
CA ALA A 422 37.07 32.12 -10.33
C ALA A 422 36.77 30.69 -10.76
N GLU A 423 37.60 30.09 -11.62
CA GLU A 423 37.47 28.70 -12.04
C GLU A 423 37.68 27.74 -10.85
N PRO A 424 36.80 26.78 -10.64
CA PRO A 424 36.99 25.76 -9.62
C PRO A 424 38.23 24.92 -9.90
N GLY A 425 39.14 24.80 -8.91
CA GLY A 425 40.31 23.92 -8.97
C GLY A 425 41.62 24.56 -9.43
N LYS A 426 41.68 25.85 -9.76
CA LYS A 426 42.96 26.54 -9.95
C LYS A 426 43.54 26.98 -8.61
N LEU A 427 44.82 26.64 -8.38
CA LEU A 427 45.62 27.12 -7.25
C LEU A 427 45.70 28.64 -7.35
N ARG A 428 45.24 29.36 -6.32
CA ARG A 428 45.45 30.79 -6.20
C ARG A 428 46.79 31.06 -5.53
N VAL A 429 47.62 31.88 -6.14
CA VAL A 429 48.74 32.52 -5.47
C VAL A 429 48.15 33.53 -4.51
N VAL A 430 48.22 33.29 -3.21
CA VAL A 430 47.87 34.28 -2.19
C VAL A 430 48.99 35.27 -2.21
N ALA A 431 48.73 36.46 -2.76
CA ALA A 431 49.66 37.58 -2.58
C ALA A 431 49.67 37.91 -1.09
N THR A 432 50.79 37.60 -0.45
CA THR A 432 51.07 38.08 0.91
C THR A 432 51.21 39.59 0.85
N ALA A 433 50.31 40.27 1.56
CA ALA A 433 50.41 41.72 1.81
C ALA A 433 51.46 42.01 2.86
#